data_ab5f8e4f1593df00cd4254c03137bb36
#
_entry.id   ab5f8e4f1593df00cd4254c03137bb36
#
_cell.length_a   1.000
_cell.length_b   1.000
_cell.length_c   1.000
_cell.angle_alpha   90.00
_cell.angle_beta   90.00
_cell.angle_gamma   90.00
#
_symmetry.space_group_name_H-M   'P 1'
#
loop_
_entity.id
_entity.type
_entity.pdbx_description
1 polymer ?
#
loop_
_entity_poly.entity_id
_entity_poly.type
_entity_poly.pdbx_seq_one_letter_code
_entity_poly.pdbx_strand_id
1 'polypeptide(L)'
;MASEQQDDSQRAALWIVGLVVAAVLLVLLGRIVFNQMHRGSAAPAAVAQVEEVELIDIPLNGDLVGTVFFATAEYSVPAEAAADLAKAIEVLLAAPGRKIVIAGFHDASGDPAKNVALAKARAVAARNALKDAGVESARVLLRKPESTLADGPAEQARRVEIRLID
;
A
#
# COMPACT_ATOMS: atom_id res chain seq x y z
N MET A 1 61.23 -18.37 12.87
CA MET A 1 60.58 -17.12 13.34
C MET A 1 59.72 -16.40 12.30
N ALA A 2 59.65 -16.82 11.03
CA ALA A 2 58.82 -16.15 10.02
C ALA A 2 57.44 -16.80 9.81
N SER A 3 57.22 -18.01 10.30
CA SER A 3 55.97 -18.78 10.12
C SER A 3 54.85 -18.47 11.13
N GLU A 4 55.20 -18.01 12.33
CA GLU A 4 54.24 -17.71 13.40
C GLU A 4 53.51 -16.36 13.16
N GLN A 5 54.23 -15.39 12.56
CA GLN A 5 53.68 -14.07 12.31
C GLN A 5 52.65 -14.03 11.16
N GLN A 6 52.73 -15.02 10.28
CA GLN A 6 51.79 -15.18 9.14
C GLN A 6 50.47 -15.83 9.58
N ASP A 7 50.50 -16.69 10.58
CA ASP A 7 49.32 -17.38 11.10
C ASP A 7 48.45 -16.46 11.96
N ASP A 8 49.06 -15.55 12.72
CA ASP A 8 48.35 -14.55 13.52
C ASP A 8 47.63 -13.49 12.68
N SER A 9 48.23 -13.10 11.55
CA SER A 9 47.59 -12.14 10.63
C SER A 9 46.40 -12.74 9.89
N GLN A 10 46.46 -14.02 9.53
CA GLN A 10 45.34 -14.73 8.91
C GLN A 10 44.20 -14.95 9.91
N ARG A 11 44.52 -15.29 11.15
CA ARG A 11 43.50 -15.42 12.22
C ARG A 11 42.83 -14.07 12.51
N ALA A 12 43.56 -12.97 12.60
CA ALA A 12 43.01 -11.64 12.78
C ALA A 12 42.12 -11.24 11.61
N ALA A 13 42.48 -11.54 10.36
CA ALA A 13 41.65 -11.27 9.19
C ALA A 13 40.35 -12.07 9.21
N LEU A 14 40.39 -13.34 9.59
CA LEU A 14 39.21 -14.18 9.73
C LEU A 14 38.23 -13.68 10.82
N TRP A 15 38.77 -13.20 11.94
CA TRP A 15 37.97 -12.62 13.01
C TRP A 15 37.29 -11.32 12.58
N ILE A 16 37.98 -10.46 11.81
CA ILE A 16 37.38 -9.21 11.26
C ILE A 16 36.27 -9.53 10.27
N VAL A 17 36.49 -10.47 9.34
CA VAL A 17 35.47 -10.91 8.40
C VAL A 17 34.25 -11.50 9.11
N GLY A 18 34.49 -12.37 10.11
CA GLY A 18 33.42 -12.94 10.93
C GLY A 18 32.58 -11.89 11.64
N LEU A 19 33.22 -10.84 12.17
CA LEU A 19 32.56 -9.75 12.89
C LEU A 19 31.71 -8.89 11.93
N VAL A 20 32.23 -8.61 10.73
CA VAL A 20 31.48 -7.87 9.70
C VAL A 20 30.27 -8.67 9.22
N VAL A 21 30.42 -9.96 8.96
CA VAL A 21 29.31 -10.83 8.56
C VAL A 21 28.25 -10.90 9.66
N ALA A 22 28.66 -11.04 10.92
CA ALA A 22 27.74 -11.05 12.06
C ALA A 22 26.98 -9.72 12.19
N ALA A 23 27.67 -8.59 12.01
CA ALA A 23 27.04 -7.27 12.04
C ALA A 23 26.01 -7.08 10.91
N VAL A 24 26.32 -7.52 9.69
CA VAL A 24 25.40 -7.48 8.55
C VAL A 24 24.18 -8.35 8.79
N LEU A 25 24.38 -9.57 9.32
CA LEU A 25 23.27 -10.48 9.68
C LEU A 25 22.38 -9.90 10.77
N LEU A 26 22.95 -9.25 11.79
CA LEU A 26 22.19 -8.57 12.84
C LEU A 26 21.35 -7.41 12.29
N VAL A 27 21.88 -6.63 11.35
CA VAL A 27 21.13 -5.55 10.70
C VAL A 27 20.01 -6.11 9.83
N LEU A 28 20.24 -7.19 9.08
CA LEU A 28 19.23 -7.84 8.26
C LEU A 28 18.13 -8.48 9.12
N LEU A 29 18.50 -9.22 10.17
CA LEU A 29 17.55 -9.78 11.13
C LEU A 29 16.78 -8.70 11.88
N GLY A 30 17.45 -7.63 12.30
CA GLY A 30 16.84 -6.48 12.95
C GLY A 30 15.78 -5.82 12.06
N ARG A 31 16.06 -5.68 10.76
CA ARG A 31 15.08 -5.16 9.78
C ARG A 31 13.88 -6.09 9.59
N ILE A 32 14.10 -7.40 9.54
CA ILE A 32 13.01 -8.39 9.41
C ILE A 32 12.15 -8.39 10.66
N VAL A 33 12.75 -8.42 11.86
CA VAL A 33 12.02 -8.39 13.13
C VAL A 33 11.31 -7.04 13.33
N PHE A 34 11.96 -5.93 13.01
CA PHE A 34 11.36 -4.60 13.07
C PHE A 34 10.16 -4.49 12.12
N ASN A 35 10.27 -5.01 10.91
CA ASN A 35 9.18 -5.01 9.93
C ASN A 35 8.03 -5.97 10.32
N GLN A 36 8.33 -7.09 11.01
CA GLN A 36 7.31 -7.99 11.57
C GLN A 36 6.63 -7.41 12.81
N MET A 37 7.35 -6.73 13.70
CA MET A 37 6.76 -6.07 14.87
C MET A 37 5.82 -4.93 14.47
N HIS A 38 6.07 -4.26 13.34
CA HIS A 38 5.20 -3.18 12.83
C HIS A 38 4.01 -3.71 12.00
N ARG A 39 4.00 -5.00 11.63
CA ARG A 39 2.85 -5.66 11.00
C ARG A 39 1.82 -6.20 11.98
N GLY A 40 2.11 -6.19 13.27
CA GLY A 40 1.33 -6.89 14.30
C GLY A 40 0.54 -6.03 15.27
N SER A 41 0.32 -4.74 15.02
CA SER A 41 -0.50 -3.91 15.92
C SER A 41 -1.21 -2.79 15.16
N ALA A 42 -2.19 -3.16 14.37
CA ALA A 42 -3.19 -2.20 13.88
C ALA A 42 -4.18 -1.92 15.02
N ALA A 43 -3.74 -1.17 16.03
CA ALA A 43 -4.67 -0.51 16.94
C ALA A 43 -5.41 0.60 16.17
N PRO A 44 -6.68 0.90 16.48
CA PRO A 44 -7.52 1.85 15.75
C PRO A 44 -7.08 3.32 15.80
N ALA A 45 -5.85 3.60 16.23
CA ALA A 45 -5.29 4.95 16.36
C ALA A 45 -4.54 5.45 15.11
N ALA A 46 -4.36 4.63 14.08
CA ALA A 46 -3.58 5.01 12.88
C ALA A 46 -4.40 5.74 11.80
N VAL A 47 -5.65 6.10 12.07
CA VAL A 47 -6.46 6.94 11.15
C VAL A 47 -6.01 8.41 11.18
N ALA A 48 -5.07 8.77 12.06
CA ALA A 48 -4.68 10.16 12.32
C ALA A 48 -3.62 10.74 11.36
N GLN A 49 -3.11 9.97 10.38
CA GLN A 49 -2.19 10.48 9.35
C GLN A 49 -2.69 10.16 7.95
N VAL A 50 -3.96 10.40 7.71
CA VAL A 50 -4.43 10.54 6.33
C VAL A 50 -3.90 11.89 5.87
N GLU A 51 -2.86 11.90 5.03
CA GLU A 51 -2.45 13.05 4.24
C GLU A 51 -3.73 13.78 3.81
N GLU A 52 -3.81 15.08 4.03
CA GLU A 52 -4.98 15.90 3.66
C GLU A 52 -5.08 15.89 2.13
N VAL A 53 -5.62 14.80 1.61
CA VAL A 53 -5.77 14.60 0.17
C VAL A 53 -7.11 15.19 -0.23
N GLU A 54 -7.06 16.05 -1.21
CA GLU A 54 -8.25 16.68 -1.80
C GLU A 54 -9.18 15.57 -2.34
N LEU A 55 -10.38 15.52 -1.78
CA LEU A 55 -11.45 14.64 -2.23
C LEU A 55 -12.38 15.43 -3.14
N ILE A 56 -12.53 14.96 -4.35
CA ILE A 56 -13.30 15.64 -5.38
C ILE A 56 -14.69 15.00 -5.46
N ASP A 57 -15.71 15.84 -5.52
CA ASP A 57 -17.09 15.40 -5.75
C ASP A 57 -17.36 15.36 -7.26
N ILE A 58 -16.99 14.24 -7.87
CA ILE A 58 -17.19 13.99 -9.30
C ILE A 58 -18.04 12.73 -9.51
N PRO A 59 -18.85 12.67 -10.57
CA PRO A 59 -19.60 11.47 -10.89
C PRO A 59 -18.66 10.28 -11.12
N LEU A 60 -19.09 9.08 -10.72
CA LEU A 60 -18.32 7.85 -10.91
C LEU A 60 -18.52 7.33 -12.35
N ASN A 61 -18.04 8.10 -13.29
CA ASN A 61 -18.07 7.77 -14.72
C ASN A 61 -16.73 7.16 -15.15
N GLY A 62 -16.66 6.62 -16.36
CA GLY A 62 -15.47 6.07 -16.95
C GLY A 62 -15.37 4.55 -16.85
N ASP A 63 -14.33 4.03 -17.49
CA ASP A 63 -14.10 2.59 -17.63
C ASP A 63 -13.53 2.00 -16.34
N LEU A 64 -14.15 0.95 -15.80
CA LEU A 64 -13.59 0.24 -14.65
C LEU A 64 -12.35 -0.54 -15.09
N VAL A 65 -11.19 -0.14 -14.59
CA VAL A 65 -9.89 -0.73 -14.95
C VAL A 65 -9.27 -1.58 -13.85
N GLY A 66 -9.76 -1.45 -12.61
CA GLY A 66 -9.33 -2.29 -11.49
C GLY A 66 -10.27 -2.21 -10.30
N THR A 67 -10.29 -3.26 -9.50
CA THR A 67 -11.06 -3.32 -8.24
C THR A 67 -10.21 -3.96 -7.16
N VAL A 68 -10.06 -3.29 -6.03
CA VAL A 68 -9.32 -3.79 -4.88
C VAL A 68 -10.29 -4.08 -3.75
N PHE A 69 -10.36 -5.33 -3.29
CA PHE A 69 -11.19 -5.74 -2.16
C PHE A 69 -10.38 -5.73 -0.86
N PHE A 70 -11.05 -5.41 0.24
CA PHE A 70 -10.40 -5.29 1.55
C PHE A 70 -11.08 -6.17 2.59
N ALA A 71 -10.29 -6.71 3.52
CA ALA A 71 -10.80 -7.39 4.69
C ALA A 71 -11.51 -6.40 5.64
N THR A 72 -12.26 -6.93 6.59
CA THR A 72 -12.97 -6.13 7.60
C THR A 72 -11.97 -5.31 8.41
N ALA A 73 -12.25 -4.02 8.56
CA ALA A 73 -11.42 -3.04 9.26
C ALA A 73 -10.00 -2.84 8.70
N GLU A 74 -9.65 -3.47 7.57
CA GLU A 74 -8.37 -3.31 6.90
C GLU A 74 -8.42 -2.21 5.84
N TYR A 75 -7.31 -1.49 5.68
CA TYR A 75 -7.09 -0.47 4.65
C TYR A 75 -5.75 -0.63 3.92
N SER A 76 -4.89 -1.56 4.35
CA SER A 76 -3.68 -1.89 3.61
C SER A 76 -4.03 -2.61 2.31
N VAL A 77 -3.40 -2.23 1.21
CA VAL A 77 -3.60 -2.88 -0.09
C VAL A 77 -3.14 -4.34 0.01
N PRO A 78 -4.04 -5.32 -0.21
CA PRO A 78 -3.67 -6.71 -0.15
C PRO A 78 -2.78 -7.11 -1.32
N ALA A 79 -1.95 -8.12 -1.14
CA ALA A 79 -1.01 -8.58 -2.17
C ALA A 79 -1.72 -9.07 -3.44
N GLU A 80 -2.93 -9.62 -3.29
CA GLU A 80 -3.77 -10.11 -4.37
C GLU A 80 -4.20 -8.99 -5.33
N ALA A 81 -4.26 -7.74 -4.85
CA ALA A 81 -4.62 -6.59 -5.68
C ALA A 81 -3.50 -6.12 -6.63
N ALA A 82 -2.30 -6.69 -6.54
CA ALA A 82 -1.17 -6.28 -7.37
C ALA A 82 -1.46 -6.40 -8.87
N ALA A 83 -2.18 -7.42 -9.30
CA ALA A 83 -2.55 -7.63 -10.70
C ALA A 83 -3.53 -6.56 -11.21
N ASP A 84 -4.54 -6.20 -10.40
CA ASP A 84 -5.51 -5.15 -10.74
C ASP A 84 -4.86 -3.77 -10.79
N LEU A 85 -3.95 -3.48 -9.86
CA LEU A 85 -3.18 -2.23 -9.86
C LEU A 85 -2.25 -2.15 -11.07
N ALA A 86 -1.55 -3.24 -11.41
CA ALA A 86 -0.68 -3.29 -12.59
C ALA A 86 -1.46 -3.06 -13.88
N LYS A 87 -2.64 -3.67 -14.02
CA LYS A 87 -3.53 -3.46 -15.15
C LYS A 87 -4.01 -1.99 -15.25
N ALA A 88 -4.39 -1.39 -14.11
CA ALA A 88 -4.80 0.01 -14.09
C ALA A 88 -3.66 0.95 -14.52
N ILE A 89 -2.41 0.66 -14.12
CA ILE A 89 -1.23 1.40 -14.54
C ILE A 89 -1.01 1.24 -16.04
N GLU A 90 -1.04 0.02 -16.56
CA GLU A 90 -0.85 -0.27 -17.99
C GLU A 90 -1.85 0.51 -18.84
N VAL A 91 -3.13 0.45 -18.48
CA VAL A 91 -4.20 1.16 -19.21
C VAL A 91 -4.01 2.66 -19.14
N LEU A 92 -3.61 3.21 -17.99
CA LEU A 92 -3.32 4.63 -17.85
C LEU A 92 -2.13 5.07 -18.68
N LEU A 93 -1.06 4.28 -18.73
CA LEU A 93 0.13 4.59 -19.53
C LEU A 93 -0.17 4.53 -21.03
N ALA A 94 -1.05 3.63 -21.47
CA ALA A 94 -1.51 3.54 -22.85
C ALA A 94 -2.44 4.69 -23.28
N ALA A 95 -2.96 5.47 -22.31
CA ALA A 95 -3.90 6.57 -22.55
C ALA A 95 -3.31 7.91 -22.06
N PRO A 96 -2.34 8.51 -22.77
CA PRO A 96 -1.75 9.80 -22.40
C PRO A 96 -2.84 10.89 -22.42
N GLY A 97 -2.90 11.68 -21.33
CA GLY A 97 -3.91 12.73 -21.16
C GLY A 97 -5.15 12.30 -20.36
N ARG A 98 -5.46 11.01 -20.24
CA ARG A 98 -6.53 10.51 -19.37
C ARG A 98 -6.07 10.43 -17.90
N LYS A 99 -7.03 10.39 -16.99
CA LYS A 99 -6.82 10.32 -15.55
C LYS A 99 -7.48 9.09 -14.95
N ILE A 100 -7.07 8.73 -13.75
CA ILE A 100 -7.72 7.71 -12.93
C ILE A 100 -8.50 8.39 -11.81
N VAL A 101 -9.73 7.95 -11.59
CA VAL A 101 -10.53 8.24 -10.40
C VAL A 101 -10.56 7.00 -9.52
N ILE A 102 -10.23 7.19 -8.26
CA ILE A 102 -10.28 6.16 -7.23
C ILE A 102 -11.46 6.46 -6.31
N ALA A 103 -12.38 5.52 -6.19
CA ALA A 103 -13.55 5.60 -5.32
C ALA A 103 -13.52 4.50 -4.28
N GLY A 104 -13.52 4.87 -3.00
CA GLY A 104 -13.62 3.93 -1.88
C GLY A 104 -15.07 3.69 -1.50
N PHE A 105 -15.40 2.42 -1.24
CA PHE A 105 -16.71 1.96 -0.84
C PHE A 105 -16.67 1.26 0.51
N HIS A 106 -17.79 1.26 1.20
CA HIS A 106 -17.97 0.55 2.47
C HIS A 106 -19.34 -0.11 2.54
N ASP A 107 -19.49 -1.11 3.37
CA ASP A 107 -20.78 -1.71 3.66
C ASP A 107 -21.61 -0.80 4.61
N ALA A 108 -22.90 -1.10 4.73
CA ALA A 108 -23.83 -0.33 5.54
C ALA A 108 -23.77 -0.71 7.04
N SER A 109 -22.95 -1.70 7.43
CA SER A 109 -22.87 -2.18 8.80
C SER A 109 -22.00 -1.28 9.67
N GLY A 110 -22.37 -1.09 10.92
CA GLY A 110 -21.58 -0.36 11.89
C GLY A 110 -21.78 1.16 11.87
N ASP A 111 -20.76 1.87 12.31
CA ASP A 111 -20.76 3.33 12.43
C ASP A 111 -20.49 4.00 11.06
N PRO A 112 -21.42 4.84 10.55
CA PRO A 112 -21.25 5.46 9.22
C PRO A 112 -20.01 6.36 9.12
N ALA A 113 -19.66 7.10 10.17
CA ALA A 113 -18.51 8.00 10.13
C ALA A 113 -17.19 7.22 10.06
N LYS A 114 -17.10 6.11 10.82
CA LYS A 114 -15.95 5.21 10.76
C LYS A 114 -15.83 4.54 9.37
N ASN A 115 -16.95 4.15 8.79
CA ASN A 115 -16.99 3.51 7.49
C ASN A 115 -16.54 4.47 6.38
N VAL A 116 -16.98 5.72 6.41
CA VAL A 116 -16.51 6.77 5.48
C VAL A 116 -15.00 7.00 5.64
N ALA A 117 -14.50 7.09 6.88
CA ALA A 117 -13.08 7.24 7.14
C ALA A 117 -12.26 6.05 6.62
N LEU A 118 -12.78 4.82 6.79
CA LEU A 118 -12.14 3.60 6.31
C LEU A 118 -12.14 3.52 4.77
N ALA A 119 -13.23 3.90 4.12
CA ALA A 119 -13.30 3.97 2.66
C ALA A 119 -12.30 5.00 2.10
N LYS A 120 -12.18 6.18 2.76
CA LYS A 120 -11.15 7.18 2.43
C LYS A 120 -9.74 6.59 2.59
N ALA A 121 -9.44 5.95 3.70
CA ALA A 121 -8.12 5.35 3.96
C ALA A 121 -7.75 4.29 2.92
N ARG A 122 -8.69 3.46 2.48
CA ARG A 122 -8.53 2.48 1.41
C ARG A 122 -8.21 3.14 0.07
N ALA A 123 -8.96 4.18 -0.29
CA ALA A 123 -8.73 4.92 -1.53
C ALA A 123 -7.36 5.60 -1.54
N VAL A 124 -6.92 6.19 -0.41
CA VAL A 124 -5.58 6.77 -0.25
C VAL A 124 -4.50 5.69 -0.37
N ALA A 125 -4.69 4.52 0.22
CA ALA A 125 -3.74 3.41 0.12
C ALA A 125 -3.57 2.93 -1.34
N ALA A 126 -4.66 2.78 -2.08
CA ALA A 126 -4.62 2.44 -3.50
C ALA A 126 -3.92 3.54 -4.34
N ARG A 127 -4.20 4.84 -4.07
CA ARG A 127 -3.50 5.96 -4.71
C ARG A 127 -2.00 5.91 -4.45
N ASN A 128 -1.60 5.68 -3.21
CA ASN A 128 -0.18 5.63 -2.86
C ASN A 128 0.51 4.45 -3.56
N ALA A 129 -0.13 3.29 -3.64
CA ALA A 129 0.40 2.15 -4.40
C ALA A 129 0.61 2.47 -5.89
N LEU A 130 -0.29 3.22 -6.53
CA LEU A 130 -0.12 3.69 -7.91
C LEU A 130 1.03 4.71 -8.02
N LYS A 131 1.15 5.64 -7.08
CA LYS A 131 2.26 6.62 -7.03
C LYS A 131 3.61 5.93 -6.85
N ASP A 132 3.69 4.97 -5.95
CA ASP A 132 4.91 4.18 -5.68
C ASP A 132 5.35 3.37 -6.91
N ALA A 133 4.39 2.99 -7.75
CA ALA A 133 4.62 2.36 -9.06
C ALA A 133 4.95 3.36 -10.19
N GLY A 134 5.10 4.66 -9.87
CA GLY A 134 5.54 5.69 -10.81
C GLY A 134 4.41 6.46 -11.52
N VAL A 135 3.16 6.29 -11.12
CA VAL A 135 2.05 7.09 -11.67
C VAL A 135 2.11 8.51 -11.13
N GLU A 136 2.04 9.49 -12.02
CA GLU A 136 2.05 10.90 -11.68
C GLU A 136 0.81 11.28 -10.83
N SER A 137 1.03 11.96 -9.70
CA SER A 137 -0.02 12.32 -8.75
C SER A 137 -1.15 13.15 -9.37
N ALA A 138 -0.83 14.02 -10.34
CA ALA A 138 -1.80 14.86 -11.05
C ALA A 138 -2.79 14.06 -11.92
N ARG A 139 -2.46 12.80 -12.22
CA ARG A 139 -3.30 11.88 -12.99
C ARG A 139 -4.17 10.97 -12.12
N VAL A 140 -4.05 11.04 -10.79
CA VAL A 140 -4.80 10.19 -9.85
C VAL A 140 -5.67 11.05 -8.96
N LEU A 141 -6.96 11.00 -9.17
CA LEU A 141 -7.98 11.74 -8.44
C LEU A 141 -8.63 10.83 -7.40
N LEU A 142 -8.91 11.38 -6.22
CA LEU A 142 -9.68 10.69 -5.19
C LEU A 142 -11.10 11.24 -5.15
N ARG A 143 -12.07 10.36 -5.32
CA ARG A 143 -13.47 10.70 -5.17
C ARG A 143 -13.86 10.70 -3.69
N LYS A 144 -14.73 11.64 -3.32
CA LYS A 144 -15.36 11.66 -2.00
C LYS A 144 -16.09 10.33 -1.75
N PRO A 145 -15.82 9.63 -0.63
CA PRO A 145 -16.51 8.39 -0.33
C PRO A 145 -18.02 8.64 -0.18
N GLU A 146 -18.78 7.92 -0.93
CA GLU A 146 -20.24 7.88 -0.74
C GLU A 146 -20.61 6.61 0.02
N SER A 147 -21.67 6.70 0.83
CA SER A 147 -22.31 5.50 1.35
C SER A 147 -22.96 4.79 0.17
N THR A 148 -22.23 3.94 -0.49
CA THR A 148 -22.85 3.01 -1.41
C THR A 148 -23.39 1.89 -0.56
N LEU A 149 -24.73 1.87 -0.43
CA LEU A 149 -25.44 0.66 -0.17
C LEU A 149 -25.19 -0.23 -1.40
N ALA A 150 -24.05 -0.92 -1.40
CA ALA A 150 -23.79 -1.88 -2.43
C ALA A 150 -24.79 -3.01 -2.23
N ASP A 151 -25.64 -3.20 -3.20
CA ASP A 151 -26.44 -4.41 -3.31
C ASP A 151 -25.46 -5.59 -3.41
N GLY A 152 -25.42 -6.43 -2.40
CA GLY A 152 -24.54 -7.59 -2.38
C GLY A 152 -23.92 -7.91 -1.00
N PRO A 153 -23.13 -8.97 -0.93
CA PRO A 153 -22.43 -9.35 0.29
C PRO A 153 -21.50 -8.24 0.79
N ALA A 154 -21.40 -8.07 2.11
CA ALA A 154 -20.55 -7.04 2.75
C ALA A 154 -19.08 -7.08 2.27
N GLU A 155 -18.58 -8.26 1.89
CA GLU A 155 -17.24 -8.44 1.33
C GLU A 155 -17.06 -7.72 -0.02
N GLN A 156 -18.09 -7.70 -0.86
CA GLN A 156 -18.08 -6.98 -2.14
C GLN A 156 -18.27 -5.47 -1.96
N ALA A 157 -18.90 -5.04 -0.88
CA ALA A 157 -19.07 -3.64 -0.55
C ALA A 157 -17.76 -2.99 -0.05
N ARG A 158 -16.87 -3.76 0.55
CA ARG A 158 -15.56 -3.27 1.04
C ARG A 158 -14.53 -3.26 -0.09
N ARG A 159 -14.68 -2.34 -1.03
CA ARG A 159 -13.81 -2.24 -2.20
C ARG A 159 -13.36 -0.83 -2.52
N VAL A 160 -12.37 -0.74 -3.33
CA VAL A 160 -11.96 0.47 -4.06
C VAL A 160 -12.09 0.18 -5.54
N GLU A 161 -12.78 1.05 -6.26
CA GLU A 161 -12.85 1.02 -7.71
C GLU A 161 -11.88 2.03 -8.31
N ILE A 162 -11.18 1.60 -9.35
CA ILE A 162 -10.24 2.41 -10.12
C ILE A 162 -10.82 2.55 -11.52
N ARG A 163 -11.15 3.78 -11.90
CA ARG A 163 -11.80 4.07 -13.19
C ARG A 163 -10.97 5.04 -14.01
N LEU A 164 -10.85 4.76 -15.30
CA LEU A 164 -10.20 5.63 -16.27
C LEU A 164 -11.24 6.64 -16.79
N ILE A 165 -10.90 7.92 -16.70
CA ILE A 165 -11.71 9.05 -17.19
C ILE A 165 -10.96 9.90 -18.20
N ASP A 166 -11.65 10.71 -18.95
CA ASP A 166 -11.09 11.67 -19.91
C ASP A 166 -10.55 12.92 -19.21
#